data_2015310d5ea0778a6013cb3582cb1f89
#
_entry.id   2015310d5ea0778a6013cb3582cb1f89
#
_cell.length_a   1.000
_cell.length_b   1.000
_cell.length_c   1.000
_cell.angle_alpha   90.00
_cell.angle_beta   90.00
_cell.angle_gamma   90.00
#
_symmetry.space_group_name_H-M   'P 1'
#
loop_
_entity.id
_entity.type
_entity.pdbx_description
1 polymer ?
#
loop_
_entity_poly.entity_id
_entity_poly.type
_entity_poly.pdbx_seq_one_letter_code
_entity_poly.pdbx_strand_id
1 'polypeptide(L)'
;IEDNIMISYDDLPKYDLFLSQVIDFLNDKFIDDKYTNNIVQNYIKSEVISKPEDGKKRGYTKIHLVQLVLLSYMRPILTTEEIKKVFSLAFNEINDRSDDIISWETAYKIFSETQSQSIKEGIAEDIVDEENLNSIIKGLNLNEKDENSIRTFVVVISLIAQASAIKKLVQKIVNEYHS
;
A
#
# COMPACT_ATOMS: atom_id res chain seq x y z
N ILE A 1 15.97 -5.59 -13.84
CA ILE A 1 16.08 -5.19 -12.42
C ILE A 1 15.20 -3.99 -12.11
N GLU A 2 14.87 -3.13 -13.09
CA GLU A 2 14.00 -1.95 -12.89
C GLU A 2 12.52 -2.28 -12.75
N ASP A 3 12.05 -3.44 -13.21
CA ASP A 3 10.63 -3.81 -13.24
C ASP A 3 9.99 -4.13 -11.87
N ASN A 4 10.75 -4.10 -10.79
CA ASN A 4 10.31 -4.54 -9.46
C ASN A 4 10.14 -3.42 -8.43
N ILE A 5 10.42 -2.17 -8.80
CA ILE A 5 10.31 -1.02 -7.89
C ILE A 5 8.90 -0.44 -7.98
N MET A 6 8.31 -0.19 -6.81
CA MET A 6 7.04 0.50 -6.69
C MET A 6 7.11 1.90 -7.31
N ILE A 7 6.05 2.33 -7.99
CA ILE A 7 5.98 3.69 -8.53
C ILE A 7 6.08 4.69 -7.40
N SER A 8 6.90 5.74 -7.58
CA SER A 8 6.98 6.82 -6.62
C SER A 8 5.64 7.57 -6.53
N TYR A 9 5.37 8.14 -5.37
CA TYR A 9 4.16 8.93 -5.16
C TYR A 9 4.00 10.06 -6.20
N ASP A 10 5.11 10.72 -6.53
CA ASP A 10 5.10 11.86 -7.47
C ASP A 10 4.83 11.43 -8.93
N ASP A 11 5.10 10.17 -9.26
CA ASP A 11 4.88 9.61 -10.60
C ASP A 11 3.48 9.00 -10.76
N LEU A 12 2.70 8.89 -9.69
CA LEU A 12 1.29 8.51 -9.81
C LEU A 12 0.50 9.57 -10.59
N PRO A 13 -0.54 9.15 -11.35
CA PRO A 13 -1.41 10.09 -12.05
C PRO A 13 -1.91 11.21 -11.13
N LYS A 14 -1.78 12.47 -11.56
CA LYS A 14 -2.12 13.66 -10.77
C LYS A 14 -3.53 14.17 -11.02
N TYR A 15 -4.21 13.64 -12.03
CA TYR A 15 -5.57 14.00 -12.41
C TYR A 15 -6.54 12.89 -12.01
N ASP A 16 -7.79 13.27 -11.83
CA ASP A 16 -8.85 12.34 -11.46
C ASP A 16 -9.16 11.39 -12.63
N LEU A 17 -9.50 10.15 -12.31
CA LEU A 17 -9.65 9.06 -13.27
C LEU A 17 -11.06 8.47 -13.26
N PHE A 18 -11.45 7.89 -14.39
CA PHE A 18 -12.55 6.92 -14.47
C PHE A 18 -12.12 5.58 -13.84
N LEU A 19 -13.09 4.81 -13.36
CA LEU A 19 -12.82 3.47 -12.82
C LEU A 19 -12.08 2.58 -13.82
N SER A 20 -12.45 2.62 -15.10
CA SER A 20 -11.78 1.84 -16.15
C SER A 20 -10.29 2.19 -16.26
N GLN A 21 -9.93 3.46 -16.15
CA GLN A 21 -8.54 3.92 -16.19
C GLN A 21 -7.76 3.46 -14.96
N VAL A 22 -8.38 3.47 -13.78
CA VAL A 22 -7.79 2.95 -12.54
C VAL A 22 -7.49 1.46 -12.68
N ILE A 23 -8.45 0.70 -13.20
CA ILE A 23 -8.31 -0.76 -13.39
C ILE A 23 -7.21 -1.06 -14.40
N ASP A 24 -7.16 -0.36 -15.51
CA ASP A 24 -6.11 -0.53 -16.52
C ASP A 24 -4.72 -0.24 -15.93
N PHE A 25 -4.60 0.84 -15.16
CA PHE A 25 -3.35 1.19 -14.49
C PHE A 25 -2.89 0.10 -13.52
N LEU A 26 -3.78 -0.42 -12.68
CA LEU A 26 -3.46 -1.46 -11.72
C LEU A 26 -3.13 -2.80 -12.39
N ASN A 27 -3.86 -3.18 -13.42
CA ASN A 27 -3.69 -4.46 -14.11
C ASN A 27 -2.43 -4.49 -14.98
N ASP A 28 -1.96 -3.34 -15.41
CA ASP A 28 -0.67 -3.21 -16.08
C ASP A 28 0.50 -3.48 -15.12
N LYS A 29 0.32 -3.14 -13.85
CA LYS A 29 1.34 -3.28 -12.81
C LYS A 29 1.29 -4.59 -12.04
N PHE A 30 0.10 -5.08 -11.72
CA PHE A 30 -0.14 -6.27 -10.90
C PHE A 30 -0.74 -7.37 -11.78
N ILE A 31 0.13 -8.09 -12.48
CA ILE A 31 -0.24 -9.09 -13.50
C ILE A 31 -0.94 -10.30 -12.88
N ASP A 32 -0.53 -10.71 -11.68
CA ASP A 32 -0.99 -11.96 -11.06
C ASP A 32 -2.38 -11.82 -10.40
N ASP A 33 -2.73 -10.64 -9.91
CA ASP A 33 -3.96 -10.36 -9.17
C ASP A 33 -4.75 -9.20 -9.81
N LYS A 34 -5.34 -9.48 -10.97
CA LYS A 34 -6.06 -8.45 -11.73
C LYS A 34 -7.34 -7.99 -11.04
N TYR A 35 -7.60 -6.69 -11.18
CA TYR A 35 -8.85 -6.08 -10.75
C TYR A 35 -9.92 -6.15 -11.83
N THR A 36 -11.16 -6.27 -11.38
CA THR A 36 -12.37 -6.07 -12.18
C THR A 36 -13.21 -4.98 -11.52
N ASN A 37 -14.20 -4.45 -12.24
CA ASN A 37 -15.16 -3.50 -11.67
C ASN A 37 -15.80 -4.05 -10.38
N ASN A 38 -16.22 -5.31 -10.40
CA ASN A 38 -16.86 -5.95 -9.24
C ASN A 38 -15.92 -6.05 -8.04
N ILE A 39 -14.67 -6.37 -8.25
CA ILE A 39 -13.67 -6.46 -7.18
C ILE A 39 -13.49 -5.10 -6.52
N VAL A 40 -13.29 -4.04 -7.29
CA VAL A 40 -13.14 -2.68 -6.75
C VAL A 40 -14.40 -2.24 -6.02
N GLN A 41 -15.58 -2.48 -6.60
CA GLN A 41 -16.87 -2.14 -5.98
C GLN A 41 -17.07 -2.89 -4.66
N ASN A 42 -16.67 -4.15 -4.57
CA ASN A 42 -16.75 -4.92 -3.33
C ASN A 42 -15.85 -4.36 -2.24
N TYR A 43 -14.64 -3.90 -2.57
CA TYR A 43 -13.76 -3.23 -1.60
C TYR A 43 -14.32 -1.89 -1.13
N ILE A 44 -15.00 -1.15 -2.00
CA ILE A 44 -15.70 0.08 -1.61
C ILE A 44 -16.86 -0.23 -0.68
N LYS A 45 -17.70 -1.23 -1.00
CA LYS A 45 -18.82 -1.65 -0.16
C LYS A 45 -18.39 -2.17 1.20
N SER A 46 -17.26 -2.86 1.25
CA SER A 46 -16.68 -3.38 2.49
C SER A 46 -15.90 -2.32 3.28
N GLU A 47 -15.88 -1.08 2.80
CA GLU A 47 -15.16 0.04 3.43
C GLU A 47 -13.66 -0.20 3.61
N VAL A 48 -13.06 -0.92 2.67
CA VAL A 48 -11.59 -1.07 2.57
C VAL A 48 -10.99 0.09 1.78
N ILE A 49 -11.70 0.52 0.74
CA ILE A 49 -11.34 1.64 -0.14
C ILE A 49 -12.38 2.74 0.00
N SER A 50 -11.96 3.98 -0.05
CA SER A 50 -12.83 5.15 -0.04
C SER A 50 -13.80 5.15 -1.22
N LYS A 51 -15.00 5.66 -1.01
CA LYS A 51 -15.95 5.91 -2.08
C LYS A 51 -15.37 6.90 -3.09
N PRO A 52 -15.71 6.76 -4.39
CA PRO A 52 -15.37 7.80 -5.36
C PRO A 52 -16.03 9.13 -4.98
N GLU A 53 -15.44 10.23 -5.42
CA GLU A 53 -16.00 11.56 -5.14
C GLU A 53 -17.36 11.74 -5.82
N ASP A 54 -18.36 12.16 -5.03
CA ASP A 54 -19.72 12.35 -5.47
C ASP A 54 -19.83 13.43 -6.57
N GLY A 55 -20.72 13.15 -7.53
CA GLY A 55 -21.06 14.09 -8.61
C GLY A 55 -20.02 14.26 -9.69
N LYS A 56 -18.92 13.53 -9.62
CA LYS A 56 -17.86 13.54 -10.64
C LYS A 56 -17.88 12.24 -11.45
N LYS A 57 -17.84 12.35 -12.78
CA LYS A 57 -17.64 11.18 -13.66
C LYS A 57 -16.26 10.54 -13.44
N ARG A 58 -15.24 11.36 -13.19
CA ARG A 58 -13.89 10.95 -12.81
C ARG A 58 -13.73 11.09 -11.29
N GLY A 59 -14.37 10.18 -10.56
CA GLY A 59 -14.42 10.24 -9.09
C GLY A 59 -13.23 9.61 -8.37
N TYR A 60 -12.27 9.00 -9.09
CA TYR A 60 -11.13 8.31 -8.52
C TYR A 60 -9.89 9.21 -8.52
N THR A 61 -9.49 9.65 -7.35
CA THR A 61 -8.38 10.57 -7.14
C THR A 61 -7.06 9.83 -6.93
N LYS A 62 -5.97 10.58 -6.80
CA LYS A 62 -4.66 10.04 -6.43
C LYS A 62 -4.70 9.23 -5.13
N ILE A 63 -5.53 9.62 -4.17
CA ILE A 63 -5.70 8.89 -2.90
C ILE A 63 -6.30 7.50 -3.15
N HIS A 64 -7.27 7.37 -4.02
CA HIS A 64 -7.80 6.06 -4.42
C HIS A 64 -6.71 5.17 -5.03
N LEU A 65 -5.85 5.73 -5.87
CA LEU A 65 -4.71 4.99 -6.43
C LEU A 65 -3.74 4.53 -5.34
N VAL A 66 -3.43 5.39 -4.39
CA VAL A 66 -2.59 5.04 -3.23
C VAL A 66 -3.20 3.88 -2.46
N GLN A 67 -4.48 3.96 -2.12
CA GLN A 67 -5.20 2.91 -1.40
C GLN A 67 -5.15 1.59 -2.16
N LEU A 68 -5.43 1.61 -3.45
CA LEU A 68 -5.47 0.41 -4.31
C LEU A 68 -4.07 -0.19 -4.54
N VAL A 69 -3.03 0.62 -4.66
CA VAL A 69 -1.66 0.10 -4.74
C VAL A 69 -1.25 -0.57 -3.45
N LEU A 70 -1.48 0.05 -2.29
CA LEU A 70 -1.22 -0.58 -0.99
C LEU A 70 -2.03 -1.86 -0.81
N LEU A 71 -3.31 -1.84 -1.17
CA LEU A 71 -4.18 -3.01 -1.17
C LEU A 71 -3.61 -4.14 -2.03
N SER A 72 -3.07 -3.83 -3.18
CA SER A 72 -2.49 -4.82 -4.09
C SER A 72 -1.33 -5.60 -3.48
N TYR A 73 -0.55 -4.97 -2.61
CA TYR A 73 0.50 -5.65 -1.85
C TYR A 73 -0.02 -6.47 -0.67
N MET A 74 -1.18 -6.10 -0.11
CA MET A 74 -1.78 -6.79 1.05
C MET A 74 -2.65 -7.97 0.65
N ARG A 75 -3.36 -7.90 -0.47
CA ARG A 75 -4.32 -8.93 -0.93
C ARG A 75 -3.77 -10.35 -0.94
N PRO A 76 -2.53 -10.60 -1.41
CA PRO A 76 -1.98 -11.94 -1.43
C PRO A 76 -1.70 -12.53 -0.04
N ILE A 77 -1.64 -11.70 0.99
CA ILE A 77 -1.17 -12.07 2.33
C ILE A 77 -2.29 -12.05 3.36
N LEU A 78 -3.20 -11.07 3.26
CA LEU A 78 -4.21 -10.76 4.26
C LEU A 78 -5.63 -10.93 3.70
N THR A 79 -6.57 -11.26 4.59
CA THR A 79 -8.01 -11.24 4.30
C THR A 79 -8.51 -9.79 4.24
N THR A 80 -9.70 -9.60 3.66
CA THR A 80 -10.36 -8.29 3.61
C THR A 80 -10.50 -7.66 5.00
N GLU A 81 -10.92 -8.42 5.99
CA GLU A 81 -11.07 -7.93 7.37
C GLU A 81 -9.73 -7.55 8.00
N GLU A 82 -8.69 -8.33 7.73
CA GLU A 82 -7.34 -8.01 8.19
C GLU A 82 -6.80 -6.72 7.56
N ILE A 83 -7.03 -6.52 6.26
CA ILE A 83 -6.64 -5.28 5.56
C ILE A 83 -7.35 -4.07 6.16
N LYS A 84 -8.65 -4.17 6.45
CA LYS A 84 -9.39 -3.10 7.16
C LYS A 84 -8.74 -2.75 8.50
N LYS A 85 -8.36 -3.76 9.27
CA LYS A 85 -7.67 -3.56 10.55
C LYS A 85 -6.33 -2.86 10.39
N VAL A 86 -5.56 -3.21 9.36
CA VAL A 86 -4.29 -2.52 9.06
C VAL A 86 -4.54 -1.05 8.74
N PHE A 87 -5.45 -0.75 7.83
CA PHE A 87 -5.77 0.63 7.48
C PHE A 87 -6.32 1.44 8.66
N SER A 88 -7.13 0.81 9.52
CA SER A 88 -7.68 1.49 10.68
C SER A 88 -6.64 1.93 11.72
N LEU A 89 -5.45 1.35 11.71
CA LEU A 89 -4.34 1.78 12.57
C LEU A 89 -3.89 3.21 12.27
N ALA A 90 -4.01 3.65 11.03
CA ALA A 90 -3.53 4.94 10.55
C ALA A 90 -4.66 5.89 10.12
N PHE A 91 -5.79 5.35 9.62
CA PHE A 91 -6.81 6.12 8.92
C PHE A 91 -8.20 6.04 9.56
N ASN A 92 -8.36 5.30 10.65
CA ASN A 92 -9.63 5.09 11.37
C ASN A 92 -10.79 4.73 10.43
N GLU A 93 -11.57 5.71 9.96
CA GLU A 93 -12.66 5.50 9.00
C GLU A 93 -12.23 5.87 7.58
N ILE A 94 -12.35 4.95 6.65
CA ILE A 94 -11.83 5.10 5.28
C ILE A 94 -12.46 6.28 4.51
N ASN A 95 -13.69 6.64 4.82
CA ASN A 95 -14.42 7.72 4.15
C ASN A 95 -14.32 9.08 4.86
N ASP A 96 -13.65 9.13 6.00
CA ASP A 96 -13.43 10.37 6.77
C ASP A 96 -11.93 10.61 6.95
N ARG A 97 -11.38 11.52 6.16
CA ARG A 97 -9.94 11.88 6.24
C ARG A 97 -9.60 12.83 7.39
N SER A 98 -10.62 13.41 8.03
CA SER A 98 -10.39 14.35 9.14
C SER A 98 -9.84 13.67 10.38
N ASP A 99 -10.04 12.36 10.51
CA ASP A 99 -9.56 11.54 11.62
C ASP A 99 -8.29 10.74 11.31
N ASP A 100 -7.71 10.91 10.12
CA ASP A 100 -6.47 10.26 9.73
C ASP A 100 -5.31 10.69 10.64
N ILE A 101 -4.58 9.71 11.18
CA ILE A 101 -3.41 9.96 12.02
C ILE A 101 -2.23 10.44 11.18
N ILE A 102 -2.04 9.83 10.01
CA ILE A 102 -1.10 10.26 8.99
C ILE A 102 -1.81 10.38 7.65
N SER A 103 -1.22 11.11 6.70
CA SER A 103 -1.77 11.20 5.35
C SER A 103 -1.52 9.91 4.55
N TRP A 104 -2.37 9.65 3.56
CA TRP A 104 -2.15 8.56 2.60
C TRP A 104 -0.85 8.72 1.82
N GLU A 105 -0.46 9.95 1.52
CA GLU A 105 0.84 10.27 0.93
C GLU A 105 2.01 9.79 1.80
N THR A 106 1.97 10.12 3.09
CA THR A 106 2.99 9.70 4.05
C THR A 106 3.08 8.18 4.14
N ALA A 107 1.94 7.50 4.27
CA ALA A 107 1.89 6.04 4.32
C ALA A 107 2.47 5.40 3.05
N TYR A 108 2.12 5.93 1.89
CA TYR A 108 2.63 5.45 0.61
C TYR A 108 4.16 5.61 0.51
N LYS A 109 4.68 6.77 0.90
CA LYS A 109 6.12 7.06 0.87
C LYS A 109 6.90 6.14 1.83
N ILE A 110 6.38 5.91 3.04
CA ILE A 110 7.00 4.98 4.00
C ILE A 110 7.07 3.57 3.41
N PHE A 111 5.96 3.08 2.86
CA PHE A 111 5.92 1.75 2.26
C PHE A 111 6.84 1.63 1.04
N SER A 112 6.80 2.60 0.14
CA SER A 112 7.63 2.65 -1.06
C SER A 112 9.12 2.64 -0.73
N GLU A 113 9.55 3.41 0.25
CA GLU A 113 10.93 3.46 0.72
C GLU A 113 11.34 2.12 1.35
N THR A 114 10.51 1.56 2.23
CA THR A 114 10.76 0.27 2.87
C THR A 114 10.87 -0.85 1.84
N GLN A 115 10.00 -0.88 0.84
CA GLN A 115 10.06 -1.87 -0.23
C GLN A 115 11.33 -1.72 -1.07
N SER A 116 11.72 -0.51 -1.42
CA SER A 116 12.94 -0.24 -2.19
C SER A 116 14.19 -0.70 -1.44
N GLN A 117 14.26 -0.46 -0.14
CA GLN A 117 15.36 -0.95 0.70
C GLN A 117 15.39 -2.48 0.75
N SER A 118 14.26 -3.13 0.97
CA SER A 118 14.15 -4.60 1.01
C SER A 118 14.60 -5.26 -0.29
N ILE A 119 14.34 -4.64 -1.44
CA ILE A 119 14.76 -5.16 -2.74
C ILE A 119 16.28 -4.97 -2.94
N LYS A 120 16.83 -3.82 -2.54
CA LYS A 120 18.26 -3.49 -2.72
C LYS A 120 19.18 -4.25 -1.78
N GLU A 121 18.80 -4.37 -0.52
CA GLU A 121 19.61 -4.95 0.55
C GLU A 121 19.42 -6.45 0.72
N GLY A 122 18.39 -7.01 0.04
CA GLY A 122 18.00 -8.39 0.20
C GLY A 122 17.19 -8.61 1.48
N ILE A 123 17.08 -9.88 1.89
CA ILE A 123 16.39 -10.24 3.14
C ILE A 123 17.33 -9.86 4.29
N ALA A 124 16.98 -8.80 5.03
CA ALA A 124 17.74 -8.36 6.17
C ALA A 124 17.69 -9.39 7.31
N GLU A 125 18.79 -9.54 8.05
CA GLU A 125 18.79 -10.37 9.27
C GLU A 125 17.80 -9.83 10.31
N ASP A 126 17.65 -8.51 10.38
CA ASP A 126 16.64 -7.84 11.19
C ASP A 126 15.46 -7.42 10.31
N ILE A 127 14.32 -8.09 10.47
CA ILE A 127 13.10 -7.85 9.69
C ILE A 127 12.57 -6.42 9.89
N VAL A 128 12.75 -5.87 11.08
CA VAL A 128 12.36 -4.49 11.42
C VAL A 128 13.57 -3.76 12.00
N ASP A 129 14.04 -2.74 11.30
CA ASP A 129 15.06 -1.83 11.79
C ASP A 129 14.44 -0.86 12.80
N GLU A 130 14.70 -1.10 14.10
CA GLU A 130 14.15 -0.28 15.18
C GLU A 130 14.65 1.16 15.18
N GLU A 131 15.89 1.41 14.76
CA GLU A 131 16.41 2.77 14.67
C GLU A 131 15.69 3.57 13.60
N ASN A 132 15.48 2.97 12.43
CA ASN A 132 14.72 3.58 11.34
C ASN A 132 13.25 3.79 11.74
N LEU A 133 12.62 2.81 12.37
CA LEU A 133 11.26 2.92 12.89
C LEU A 133 11.11 4.08 13.88
N ASN A 134 12.02 4.19 14.85
CA ASN A 134 12.02 5.27 15.82
C ASN A 134 12.22 6.64 15.16
N SER A 135 13.09 6.72 14.15
CA SER A 135 13.30 7.94 13.37
C SER A 135 12.03 8.39 12.65
N ILE A 136 11.33 7.46 11.99
CA ILE A 136 10.05 7.72 11.30
C ILE A 136 9.02 8.24 12.30
N ILE A 137 8.85 7.56 13.42
CA ILE A 137 7.86 7.91 14.44
C ILE A 137 8.14 9.29 15.05
N LYS A 138 9.37 9.58 15.40
CA LYS A 138 9.76 10.89 15.93
C LYS A 138 9.48 12.03 14.95
N GLY A 139 9.71 11.80 13.67
CA GLY A 139 9.46 12.79 12.63
C GLY A 139 7.98 13.17 12.45
N LEU A 140 7.06 12.37 12.96
CA LEU A 140 5.61 12.58 12.81
C LEU A 140 4.99 13.42 13.94
N ASN A 141 5.69 13.63 15.06
CA ASN A 141 5.24 14.43 16.21
C ASN A 141 3.85 14.04 16.73
N LEU A 142 3.62 12.75 16.95
CA LEU A 142 2.35 12.20 17.40
C LEU A 142 2.24 12.16 18.93
N ASN A 143 1.01 12.13 19.46
CA ASN A 143 0.77 11.79 20.86
C ASN A 143 1.06 10.29 21.10
N GLU A 144 1.18 9.89 22.38
CA GLU A 144 1.57 8.52 22.76
C GLU A 144 0.62 7.43 22.19
N LYS A 145 -0.68 7.67 22.22
CA LYS A 145 -1.69 6.74 21.70
C LYS A 145 -1.55 6.55 20.20
N ASP A 146 -1.45 7.64 19.47
CA ASP A 146 -1.31 7.64 18.00
C ASP A 146 0.07 7.09 17.61
N GLU A 147 1.11 7.39 18.38
CA GLU A 147 2.45 6.83 18.17
C GLU A 147 2.43 5.30 18.21
N ASN A 148 1.77 4.68 19.20
CA ASN A 148 1.67 3.23 19.29
C ASN A 148 0.91 2.63 18.09
N SER A 149 -0.17 3.26 17.66
CA SER A 149 -0.96 2.82 16.53
C SER A 149 -0.15 2.90 15.22
N ILE A 150 0.54 3.99 14.99
CA ILE A 150 1.38 4.18 13.79
C ILE A 150 2.62 3.29 13.83
N ARG A 151 3.23 3.07 14.99
CA ARG A 151 4.33 2.11 15.14
C ARG A 151 3.90 0.71 14.68
N THR A 152 2.75 0.25 15.13
CA THR A 152 2.17 -1.03 14.69
C THR A 152 1.92 -1.05 13.18
N PHE A 153 1.35 0.03 12.64
CA PHE A 153 1.11 0.17 11.21
C PHE A 153 2.42 0.07 10.40
N VAL A 154 3.46 0.80 10.79
CA VAL A 154 4.76 0.77 10.09
C VAL A 154 5.41 -0.60 10.15
N VAL A 155 5.37 -1.28 11.30
CA VAL A 155 5.87 -2.67 11.43
C VAL A 155 5.13 -3.59 10.46
N VAL A 156 3.80 -3.53 10.42
CA VAL A 156 2.98 -4.38 9.54
C VAL A 156 3.30 -4.13 8.06
N ILE A 157 3.34 -2.89 7.61
CA ILE A 157 3.66 -2.59 6.21
C ILE A 157 5.11 -2.94 5.85
N SER A 158 6.04 -2.83 6.80
CA SER A 158 7.43 -3.27 6.59
C SER A 158 7.51 -4.78 6.37
N LEU A 159 6.77 -5.56 7.15
CA LEU A 159 6.68 -7.01 6.98
C LEU A 159 6.02 -7.39 5.65
N ILE A 160 4.99 -6.67 5.23
CA ILE A 160 4.34 -6.86 3.93
C ILE A 160 5.31 -6.56 2.79
N ALA A 161 6.09 -5.48 2.89
CA ALA A 161 7.13 -5.14 1.91
C ALA A 161 8.18 -6.26 1.80
N GLN A 162 8.64 -6.80 2.92
CA GLN A 162 9.57 -7.94 2.98
C GLN A 162 8.95 -9.18 2.33
N ALA A 163 7.72 -9.52 2.66
CA ALA A 163 7.02 -10.66 2.08
C ALA A 163 6.88 -10.53 0.56
N SER A 164 6.58 -9.34 0.07
CA SER A 164 6.53 -9.04 -1.37
C SER A 164 7.89 -9.26 -2.04
N ALA A 165 8.98 -8.80 -1.43
CA ALA A 165 10.33 -9.01 -1.94
C ALA A 165 10.71 -10.49 -1.97
N ILE A 166 10.36 -11.25 -0.92
CA ILE A 166 10.59 -12.69 -0.85
C ILE A 166 9.82 -13.43 -1.96
N LYS A 167 8.55 -13.10 -2.16
CA LYS A 167 7.73 -13.68 -3.23
C LYS A 167 8.38 -13.48 -4.60
N LYS A 168 8.83 -12.27 -4.90
CA LYS A 168 9.51 -11.95 -6.17
C LYS A 168 10.80 -12.73 -6.34
N LEU A 169 11.58 -12.88 -5.29
CA LEU A 169 12.80 -13.68 -5.31
C LEU A 169 12.52 -15.15 -5.61
N VAL A 170 11.51 -15.72 -4.96
CA VAL A 170 11.07 -17.12 -5.20
C VAL A 170 10.63 -17.29 -6.65
N GLN A 171 9.81 -16.40 -7.17
CA GLN A 171 9.33 -16.43 -8.55
C GLN A 171 10.49 -16.36 -9.55
N LYS A 172 11.46 -15.49 -9.31
CA LYS A 172 12.64 -15.37 -10.15
C LYS A 172 13.43 -16.67 -10.20
N ILE A 173 13.72 -17.27 -9.04
CA ILE A 173 14.48 -18.52 -8.95
C ILE A 173 13.75 -19.65 -9.69
N VAL A 174 12.47 -19.81 -9.48
CA VAL A 174 11.65 -20.84 -10.15
C VAL A 174 11.65 -20.68 -11.66
N ASN A 175 11.49 -19.45 -12.14
CA ASN A 175 11.47 -19.17 -13.58
C ASN A 175 12.83 -19.36 -14.22
N GLU A 176 13.91 -18.99 -13.56
CA GLU A 176 15.29 -19.22 -14.06
C GLU A 176 15.65 -20.69 -14.10
N TYR A 177 15.14 -21.50 -13.18
CA TYR A 177 15.41 -22.95 -13.17
C TYR A 177 14.77 -23.66 -14.36
N HIS A 178 13.62 -23.18 -14.86
CA HIS A 178 12.87 -23.78 -15.95
C HIS A 178 13.14 -23.14 -17.32
N SER A 179 13.97 -22.13 -17.39
CA SER A 179 14.41 -21.51 -18.65
C SER A 179 15.74 -22.12 -19.14
#